data_152d26bae183bd4018d3afdccb0c30e6
#
_entry.id   152d26bae183bd4018d3afdccb0c30e6
#
_cell.length_a   1.000
_cell.length_b   1.000
_cell.length_c   1.000
_cell.angle_alpha   90.00
_cell.angle_beta   90.00
_cell.angle_gamma   90.00
#
_symmetry.space_group_name_H-M   'P 1'
#
loop_
_entity.id
_entity.type
_entity.pdbx_description
1 polymer ?
#
loop_
_entity_poly.entity_id
_entity_poly.type
_entity_poly.pdbx_seq_one_letter_code
_entity_poly.pdbx_strand_id
1 'polypeptide(L)'
;DEEECKIAFLLNDRYADGTDISWIWDVDFEALARQSARFTRILVSGVRADDMALRLKYAGFDTGRIEVIRDYENLLEAIGADETPTFIMPTYTAMFDLRGEISKHTDIKAFYE
;
A
#
# COMPACT_ATOMS: atom_id res chain seq x y z
N ASP A 1 15.40 17.51 6.11
CA ASP A 1 15.60 16.62 4.97
C ASP A 1 14.74 15.38 5.09
N GLU A 2 13.97 15.14 4.07
CA GLU A 2 13.05 14.02 4.04
C GLU A 2 13.74 12.81 3.45
N GLU A 3 13.72 11.73 4.19
CA GLU A 3 14.22 10.49 3.64
C GLU A 3 13.27 9.95 2.60
N GLU A 4 13.83 9.46 1.50
CA GLU A 4 13.02 8.83 0.48
C GLU A 4 12.48 7.51 0.96
N CYS A 5 11.27 7.18 0.51
CA CYS A 5 10.64 5.92 0.87
C CYS A 5 9.64 5.53 -0.22
N LYS A 6 9.25 4.26 -0.18
CA LYS A 6 8.11 3.79 -0.95
C LYS A 6 6.89 3.81 -0.04
N ILE A 7 5.70 3.89 -0.63
CA ILE A 7 4.47 3.78 0.14
C ILE A 7 3.56 2.78 -0.57
N ALA A 8 2.92 1.92 0.22
CA ALA A 8 2.04 0.89 -0.32
C ALA A 8 0.69 0.96 0.38
N PHE A 9 -0.37 1.08 -0.41
CA PHE A 9 -1.74 1.11 0.09
C PHE A 9 -2.40 -0.20 -0.33
N LEU A 10 -2.91 -0.95 0.64
CA LEU A 10 -3.53 -2.25 0.39
C LEU A 10 -4.98 -2.16 0.84
N LEU A 11 -5.90 -2.16 -0.11
CA LEU A 11 -7.32 -1.95 0.16
C LEU A 11 -8.13 -3.17 -0.22
N ASN A 12 -8.75 -3.78 0.79
CA ASN A 12 -9.72 -4.87 0.60
C ASN A 12 -11.09 -4.41 1.05
N ASP A 13 -12.12 -5.14 0.64
CA ASP A 13 -13.49 -4.85 1.02
C ASP A 13 -14.19 -6.08 1.62
N ARG A 14 -13.42 -6.97 2.23
CA ARG A 14 -13.97 -8.15 2.87
C ARG A 14 -14.73 -7.76 4.14
N TYR A 15 -15.53 -8.69 4.63
CA TYR A 15 -16.42 -8.40 5.74
C TYR A 15 -15.69 -7.79 6.94
N ALA A 16 -14.52 -8.33 7.29
CA ALA A 16 -13.75 -7.84 8.43
C ALA A 16 -13.19 -6.44 8.24
N ASP A 17 -13.11 -5.98 6.97
CA ASP A 17 -12.64 -4.62 6.64
C ASP A 17 -13.77 -3.62 6.55
N GLY A 18 -15.03 -4.12 6.57
CA GLY A 18 -16.16 -3.32 6.15
C GLY A 18 -16.27 -3.35 4.63
N THR A 19 -17.45 -3.73 4.12
CA THR A 19 -17.62 -3.90 2.68
C THR A 19 -17.77 -2.59 1.93
N ASP A 20 -18.11 -1.52 2.64
CA ASP A 20 -18.25 -0.19 2.05
C ASP A 20 -16.93 0.55 2.17
N ILE A 21 -16.31 0.83 1.03
CA ILE A 21 -15.01 1.50 0.99
C ILE A 21 -15.11 3.01 0.82
N SER A 22 -16.31 3.57 0.88
CA SER A 22 -16.47 5.02 0.66
C SER A 22 -15.70 5.85 1.68
N TRP A 23 -15.33 5.25 2.82
CA TRP A 23 -14.56 5.95 3.85
C TRP A 23 -13.23 6.51 3.33
N ILE A 24 -12.69 5.94 2.24
CA ILE A 24 -11.43 6.43 1.71
C ILE A 24 -11.55 7.88 1.22
N TRP A 25 -12.77 8.32 0.89
CA TRP A 25 -12.99 9.68 0.44
C TRP A 25 -13.07 10.67 1.59
N ASP A 26 -13.18 10.18 2.83
CA ASP A 26 -13.22 11.02 4.03
C ASP A 26 -11.85 11.17 4.69
N VAL A 27 -10.89 10.34 4.32
CA VAL A 27 -9.53 10.43 4.87
C VAL A 27 -8.77 11.51 4.11
N ASP A 28 -7.98 12.29 4.85
CA ASP A 28 -7.24 13.41 4.26
C ASP A 28 -5.95 12.90 3.59
N PHE A 29 -6.12 12.19 2.48
CA PHE A 29 -4.96 11.78 1.69
C PHE A 29 -4.28 12.96 1.00
N GLU A 30 -4.99 14.08 0.90
CA GLU A 30 -4.42 15.29 0.33
C GLU A 30 -3.23 15.79 1.15
N ALA A 31 -3.31 15.64 2.47
CA ALA A 31 -2.19 16.02 3.33
C ALA A 31 -0.96 15.18 3.03
N LEU A 32 -1.18 13.89 2.76
CA LEU A 32 -0.08 12.99 2.42
C LEU A 32 0.48 13.31 1.05
N ALA A 33 -0.39 13.66 0.11
CA ALA A 33 0.03 14.01 -1.25
C ALA A 33 0.96 15.22 -1.26
N ARG A 34 0.77 16.15 -0.32
CA ARG A 34 1.65 17.31 -0.22
C ARG A 34 3.08 16.94 0.14
N GLN A 35 3.30 15.74 0.66
CA GLN A 35 4.63 15.24 0.98
C GLN A 35 5.11 14.19 -0.03
N SER A 36 4.42 14.08 -1.17
CA SER A 36 4.62 12.95 -2.07
C SER A 36 5.97 12.99 -2.80
N ALA A 37 6.67 14.13 -2.76
CA ALA A 37 7.99 14.20 -3.41
C ALA A 37 8.97 13.19 -2.82
N ARG A 38 8.78 12.79 -1.56
CA ARG A 38 9.66 11.83 -0.91
C ARG A 38 9.35 10.38 -1.28
N PHE A 39 8.20 10.14 -1.90
CA PHE A 39 7.79 8.77 -2.24
C PHE A 39 8.35 8.40 -3.60
N THR A 40 9.32 7.46 -3.61
CA THR A 40 9.94 7.04 -4.86
C THR A 40 9.01 6.18 -5.69
N ARG A 41 8.14 5.39 -5.03
CA ARG A 41 7.13 4.57 -5.69
C ARG A 41 5.88 4.60 -4.83
N ILE A 42 4.73 4.60 -5.51
CA ILE A 42 3.42 4.57 -4.84
C ILE A 42 2.73 3.31 -5.32
N LEU A 43 2.65 2.32 -4.43
CA LEU A 43 2.16 1.00 -4.77
C LEU A 43 0.75 0.84 -4.23
N VAL A 44 -0.16 0.32 -5.05
CA VAL A 44 -1.53 0.02 -4.58
C VAL A 44 -1.84 -1.43 -4.90
N SER A 45 -2.44 -2.11 -3.95
CA SER A 45 -2.73 -3.52 -4.06
C SER A 45 -4.01 -3.84 -3.28
N GLY A 46 -4.40 -5.12 -3.28
CA GLY A 46 -5.62 -5.54 -2.65
C GLY A 46 -6.76 -5.64 -3.65
N VAL A 47 -7.89 -6.14 -3.18
CA VAL A 47 -9.05 -6.38 -4.03
C VAL A 47 -9.57 -5.10 -4.68
N ARG A 48 -9.47 -3.99 -3.95
CA ARG A 48 -9.99 -2.70 -4.43
C ARG A 48 -8.85 -1.72 -4.76
N ALA A 49 -7.76 -2.26 -5.33
CA ALA A 49 -6.60 -1.44 -5.66
C ALA A 49 -6.95 -0.31 -6.63
N ASP A 50 -7.83 -0.58 -7.60
CA ASP A 50 -8.21 0.44 -8.58
C ASP A 50 -8.93 1.61 -7.94
N ASP A 51 -9.79 1.32 -6.95
CA ASP A 51 -10.48 2.38 -6.22
C ASP A 51 -9.50 3.23 -5.43
N MET A 52 -8.52 2.58 -4.82
CA MET A 52 -7.49 3.31 -4.08
C MET A 52 -6.66 4.18 -5.02
N ALA A 53 -6.28 3.64 -6.18
CA ALA A 53 -5.50 4.41 -7.16
C ALA A 53 -6.28 5.65 -7.60
N LEU A 54 -7.58 5.52 -7.82
CA LEU A 54 -8.42 6.65 -8.19
C LEU A 54 -8.45 7.69 -7.09
N ARG A 55 -8.60 7.23 -5.83
CA ARG A 55 -8.60 8.14 -4.69
C ARG A 55 -7.30 8.93 -4.60
N LEU A 56 -6.17 8.25 -4.80
CA LEU A 56 -4.88 8.91 -4.72
C LEU A 56 -4.70 9.92 -5.85
N LYS A 57 -5.21 9.60 -7.03
CA LYS A 57 -5.18 10.54 -8.14
C LYS A 57 -5.89 11.84 -7.78
N TYR A 58 -7.08 11.73 -7.19
CA TYR A 58 -7.85 12.92 -6.82
C TYR A 58 -7.25 13.63 -5.62
N ALA A 59 -6.44 12.96 -4.83
CA ALA A 59 -5.75 13.59 -3.70
C ALA A 59 -4.56 14.45 -4.15
N GLY A 60 -4.09 14.23 -5.38
CA GLY A 60 -2.99 15.02 -5.91
C GLY A 60 -1.67 14.27 -6.05
N PHE A 61 -1.69 12.95 -5.87
CA PHE A 61 -0.48 12.16 -6.12
C PHE A 61 -0.17 12.13 -7.62
N ASP A 62 1.11 12.04 -7.94
CA ASP A 62 1.57 11.92 -9.32
C ASP A 62 1.15 10.57 -9.88
N THR A 63 0.20 10.59 -10.82
CA THR A 63 -0.32 9.35 -11.40
C THR A 63 0.75 8.55 -12.12
N GLY A 64 1.81 9.20 -12.59
CA GLY A 64 2.91 8.50 -13.21
C GLY A 64 3.72 7.64 -12.26
N ARG A 65 3.56 7.86 -10.95
CA ARG A 65 4.24 7.08 -9.94
C ARG A 65 3.36 6.02 -9.28
N ILE A 66 2.06 6.03 -9.58
CA ILE A 66 1.13 5.07 -8.97
C ILE A 66 1.18 3.78 -9.76
N GLU A 67 1.49 2.67 -9.07
CA GLU A 67 1.61 1.35 -9.68
C GLU A 67 0.59 0.42 -9.03
N VAL A 68 -0.30 -0.13 -9.85
CA VAL A 68 -1.28 -1.11 -9.38
C VAL A 68 -0.64 -2.49 -9.51
N ILE A 69 -0.44 -3.15 -8.37
CA ILE A 69 0.17 -4.48 -8.32
C ILE A 69 -0.84 -5.39 -7.64
N ARG A 70 -1.44 -6.28 -8.41
CA ARG A 70 -2.61 -7.01 -7.94
C ARG A 70 -2.26 -8.20 -7.07
N ASP A 71 -1.10 -8.83 -7.27
CA ASP A 71 -0.74 -9.97 -6.46
C ASP A 71 0.35 -9.58 -5.46
N TYR A 72 0.30 -10.22 -4.30
CA TYR A 72 1.20 -9.87 -3.22
C TYR A 72 2.63 -10.34 -3.46
N GLU A 73 2.81 -11.37 -4.29
CA GLU A 73 4.16 -11.82 -4.61
C GLU A 73 4.92 -10.72 -5.35
N ASN A 74 4.30 -10.14 -6.37
CA ASN A 74 4.92 -9.05 -7.11
C ASN A 74 5.02 -7.79 -6.26
N LEU A 75 4.06 -7.58 -5.34
CA LEU A 75 4.15 -6.46 -4.41
C LEU A 75 5.38 -6.59 -3.52
N LEU A 76 5.65 -7.79 -3.00
CA LEU A 76 6.82 -8.00 -2.17
C LEU A 76 8.11 -7.82 -2.95
N GLU A 77 8.13 -8.21 -4.23
CA GLU A 77 9.28 -7.95 -5.08
C GLU A 77 9.54 -6.46 -5.22
N ALA A 78 8.47 -5.68 -5.42
CA ALA A 78 8.61 -4.24 -5.55
C ALA A 78 9.11 -3.61 -4.25
N ILE A 79 8.59 -4.10 -3.12
CA ILE A 79 9.00 -3.60 -1.81
C ILE A 79 10.47 -3.89 -1.56
N GLY A 80 10.93 -5.07 -1.95
CA GLY A 80 12.30 -5.50 -1.72
C GLY A 80 13.27 -5.17 -2.84
N ALA A 81 12.84 -4.41 -3.86
CA ALA A 81 13.66 -4.17 -5.04
C ALA A 81 14.91 -3.36 -4.75
N ASP A 82 14.88 -2.55 -3.70
CA ASP A 82 16.04 -1.79 -3.27
C ASP A 82 15.96 -1.63 -1.75
N GLU A 83 16.89 -0.87 -1.18
CA GLU A 83 16.96 -0.71 0.26
C GLU A 83 16.09 0.43 0.79
N THR A 84 15.39 1.10 -0.10
CA THR A 84 14.50 2.19 0.31
C THR A 84 13.36 1.61 1.15
N PRO A 85 13.11 2.15 2.35
CA PRO A 85 12.05 1.61 3.21
C PRO A 85 10.67 1.85 2.61
N THR A 86 9.71 1.04 3.04
CA THR A 86 8.33 1.12 2.56
C THR A 86 7.40 1.30 3.74
N PHE A 87 6.55 2.35 3.68
CA PHE A 87 5.42 2.47 4.59
C PHE A 87 4.25 1.68 4.00
N ILE A 88 3.64 0.82 4.79
CA ILE A 88 2.54 -0.02 4.33
C ILE A 88 1.28 0.36 5.10
N MET A 89 0.22 0.68 4.37
CA MET A 89 -1.07 1.09 4.93
C MET A 89 -2.13 0.11 4.46
N PRO A 90 -2.35 -0.98 5.19
CA PRO A 90 -3.29 -2.04 4.77
C PRO A 90 -4.62 -1.93 5.48
N THR A 91 -5.68 -2.44 4.83
CA THR A 91 -6.88 -2.80 5.56
C THR A 91 -6.61 -4.08 6.35
N TYR A 92 -7.57 -4.45 7.20
CA TYR A 92 -7.38 -5.55 8.15
C TYR A 92 -7.05 -6.86 7.45
N THR A 93 -7.88 -7.27 6.48
CA THR A 93 -7.65 -8.55 5.80
C THR A 93 -6.44 -8.48 4.87
N ALA A 94 -6.16 -7.31 4.30
CA ALA A 94 -4.97 -7.16 3.46
C ALA A 94 -3.70 -7.37 4.28
N MET A 95 -3.71 -6.94 5.53
CA MET A 95 -2.57 -7.16 6.41
C MET A 95 -2.31 -8.65 6.64
N PHE A 96 -3.36 -9.43 6.85
CA PHE A 96 -3.21 -10.87 7.02
C PHE A 96 -2.72 -11.54 5.75
N ASP A 97 -3.26 -11.13 4.59
CA ASP A 97 -2.82 -11.69 3.32
C ASP A 97 -1.34 -11.41 3.07
N LEU A 98 -0.92 -10.19 3.37
CA LEU A 98 0.48 -9.81 3.19
C LEU A 98 1.39 -10.61 4.13
N ARG A 99 0.99 -10.78 5.38
CA ARG A 99 1.76 -11.57 6.33
C ARG A 99 1.90 -13.01 5.86
N GLY A 100 0.82 -13.57 5.31
CA GLY A 100 0.87 -14.91 4.77
C GLY A 100 1.86 -15.03 3.63
N GLU A 101 1.91 -14.03 2.78
CA GLU A 101 2.85 -14.04 1.68
C GLU A 101 4.29 -13.89 2.16
N ILE A 102 4.51 -13.02 3.13
CA ILE A 102 5.85 -12.84 3.71
C ILE A 102 6.35 -14.17 4.29
N SER A 103 5.47 -14.92 4.96
CA SER A 103 5.88 -16.17 5.59
C SER A 103 6.32 -17.22 4.58
N LYS A 104 5.92 -17.10 3.31
CA LYS A 104 6.37 -18.00 2.27
C LYS A 104 7.79 -17.72 1.79
N HIS A 105 8.27 -16.51 2.05
CA HIS A 105 9.52 -16.04 1.47
C HIS A 105 10.62 -15.78 2.49
N THR A 106 10.31 -15.88 3.79
CA THR A 106 11.27 -15.53 4.83
C THR A 106 10.94 -16.29 6.11
N ASP A 107 11.85 -16.20 7.08
CA ASP A 107 11.63 -16.80 8.40
C ASP A 107 10.68 -15.90 9.18
N ILE A 108 9.43 -16.32 9.25
CA ILE A 108 8.37 -15.52 9.87
C ILE A 108 8.62 -15.24 11.34
N LYS A 109 9.36 -16.11 12.02
CA LYS A 109 9.62 -15.91 13.45
C LYS A 109 10.32 -14.60 13.72
N ALA A 110 11.17 -14.17 12.78
CA ALA A 110 11.89 -12.93 12.94
C ALA A 110 10.98 -11.72 13.02
N PHE A 111 9.74 -11.85 12.54
CA PHE A 111 8.79 -10.73 12.53
C PHE A 111 7.85 -10.73 13.73
N TYR A 112 7.67 -11.86 14.40
CA TYR A 112 6.67 -11.99 15.46
C TYR A 112 7.28 -12.11 16.85
N GLU A 113 8.55 -12.34 16.91
CA GLU A 113 9.27 -12.39 18.17
C GLU A 113 9.98 -11.07 18.44
#